data_c35d94765841c9675ef4b124c43e7094
#
_entry.id   c35d94765841c9675ef4b124c43e7094
#
_cell.length_a   1.000
_cell.length_b   1.000
_cell.length_c   1.000
_cell.angle_alpha   90.00
_cell.angle_beta   90.00
_cell.angle_gamma   90.00
#
_symmetry.space_group_name_H-M   'P 1'
#
loop_
_entity.id
_entity.type
_entity.pdbx_description
1 polymer ?
#
loop_
_entity_poly.entity_id
_entity_poly.type
_entity_poly.pdbx_seq_one_letter_code
_entity_poly.pdbx_strand_id
1 'polypeptide(L)'
;IATKKDTLIFIKDILEEKKDSISKLPKAEQQKLRRMENYKMRMKMDSDKNELLFNLAVDFKSIEEADNLLEGFGDTMSLMPSTSEDLKFDPDKGSSDAMGVDYSFKRGKFKRDAYIKDAQKHKMQIDSLNGSESWLQNMKYTLKYTSPRKIVKSSIDDATYSLDAKTI
;
A
#
# COMPACT_ATOMS: atom_id res chain seq x y z
N ILE A 1 9.26 -29.05 2.54
CA ILE A 1 9.91 -28.53 1.30
C ILE A 1 9.94 -27.03 1.43
N ALA A 2 11.16 -26.44 1.49
CA ALA A 2 11.35 -25.01 1.54
C ALA A 2 10.74 -24.35 0.29
N THR A 3 9.87 -23.37 0.49
CA THR A 3 9.24 -22.64 -0.61
C THR A 3 9.78 -21.23 -0.64
N LYS A 4 10.51 -20.90 -1.71
CA LYS A 4 10.93 -19.52 -2.00
C LYS A 4 10.16 -19.04 -3.21
N LYS A 5 9.42 -17.96 -3.03
CA LYS A 5 8.63 -17.35 -4.09
C LYS A 5 8.92 -15.86 -4.13
N ASP A 6 9.23 -15.33 -5.31
CA ASP A 6 9.38 -13.90 -5.56
C ASP A 6 8.57 -13.57 -6.81
N THR A 7 7.53 -12.80 -6.63
CA THR A 7 6.57 -12.49 -7.69
C THR A 7 6.40 -10.99 -7.81
N LEU A 8 6.58 -10.47 -9.02
CA LEU A 8 6.28 -9.09 -9.38
C LEU A 8 5.00 -9.09 -10.23
N ILE A 9 4.04 -8.30 -9.82
CA ILE A 9 2.73 -8.18 -10.45
C ILE A 9 2.51 -6.72 -10.80
N PHE A 10 2.14 -6.46 -12.05
CA PHE A 10 1.66 -5.16 -12.48
C PHE A 10 0.13 -5.19 -12.43
N ILE A 11 -0.48 -4.26 -11.71
CA ILE A 11 -1.95 -4.23 -11.58
C ILE A 11 -2.61 -4.05 -12.94
N LYS A 12 -1.98 -3.31 -13.84
CA LYS A 12 -2.42 -3.18 -15.24
C LYS A 12 -2.69 -4.53 -15.90
N ASP A 13 -1.80 -5.51 -15.73
CA ASP A 13 -1.92 -6.83 -16.36
C ASP A 13 -3.13 -7.58 -15.80
N ILE A 14 -3.36 -7.48 -14.47
CA ILE A 14 -4.57 -8.06 -13.85
C ILE A 14 -5.84 -7.41 -14.35
N LEU A 15 -5.84 -6.09 -14.52
CA LEU A 15 -7.00 -5.35 -15.02
C LEU A 15 -7.32 -5.72 -16.47
N GLU A 16 -6.31 -5.94 -17.30
CA GLU A 16 -6.50 -6.43 -18.68
C GLU A 16 -7.05 -7.87 -18.70
N GLU A 17 -6.47 -8.77 -17.91
CA GLU A 17 -6.91 -10.18 -17.81
C GLU A 17 -8.37 -10.28 -17.33
N LYS A 18 -8.77 -9.45 -16.35
CA LYS A 18 -10.12 -9.46 -15.77
C LYS A 18 -11.07 -8.44 -16.41
N LYS A 19 -10.76 -7.90 -17.57
CA LYS A 19 -11.52 -6.83 -18.24
C LYS A 19 -13.01 -7.13 -18.34
N ASP A 20 -13.37 -8.36 -18.72
CA ASP A 20 -14.78 -8.75 -18.89
C ASP A 20 -15.54 -8.78 -17.57
N SER A 21 -14.89 -9.21 -16.49
CA SER A 21 -15.48 -9.19 -15.14
C SER A 21 -15.61 -7.77 -14.62
N ILE A 22 -14.59 -6.95 -14.84
CA ILE A 22 -14.57 -5.54 -14.41
C ILE A 22 -15.63 -4.73 -15.15
N SER A 23 -15.87 -5.00 -16.43
CA SER A 23 -16.89 -4.31 -17.21
C SER A 23 -18.32 -4.45 -16.66
N LYS A 24 -18.58 -5.50 -15.87
CA LYS A 24 -19.87 -5.79 -15.24
C LYS A 24 -20.05 -5.09 -13.88
N LEU A 25 -18.99 -4.52 -13.33
CA LEU A 25 -19.04 -3.79 -12.07
C LEU A 25 -19.69 -2.42 -12.24
N PRO A 26 -20.20 -1.81 -11.15
CA PRO A 26 -20.65 -0.43 -11.14
C PRO A 26 -19.55 0.52 -11.64
N LYS A 27 -19.93 1.60 -12.33
CA LYS A 27 -18.97 2.56 -12.91
C LYS A 27 -18.00 3.14 -11.88
N ALA A 28 -18.46 3.36 -10.64
CA ALA A 28 -17.61 3.86 -9.55
C ALA A 28 -16.50 2.87 -9.20
N GLU A 29 -16.79 1.57 -9.12
CA GLU A 29 -15.80 0.53 -8.87
C GLU A 29 -14.82 0.38 -10.03
N GLN A 30 -15.32 0.44 -11.28
CA GLN A 30 -14.45 0.45 -12.45
C GLN A 30 -13.45 1.61 -12.43
N GLN A 31 -13.89 2.82 -12.04
CA GLN A 31 -13.02 3.98 -11.92
C GLN A 31 -12.00 3.80 -10.80
N LYS A 32 -12.40 3.21 -9.68
CA LYS A 32 -11.51 2.92 -8.56
C LYS A 32 -10.40 1.97 -8.99
N LEU A 33 -10.73 0.87 -9.66
CA LEU A 33 -9.77 -0.08 -10.20
C LEU A 33 -8.82 0.53 -11.23
N ARG A 34 -9.32 1.40 -12.11
CA ARG A 34 -8.47 2.10 -13.10
C ARG A 34 -7.44 3.03 -12.47
N ARG A 35 -7.74 3.64 -11.30
CA ARG A 35 -6.75 4.47 -10.58
C ARG A 35 -5.55 3.67 -10.12
N MET A 36 -5.71 2.35 -9.98
CA MET A 36 -4.65 1.45 -9.54
C MET A 36 -3.79 0.91 -10.70
N GLU A 37 -4.07 1.30 -11.94
CA GLU A 37 -3.37 0.79 -13.14
C GLU A 37 -1.85 0.93 -13.06
N ASN A 38 -1.35 2.01 -12.46
CA ASN A 38 0.08 2.29 -12.33
C ASN A 38 0.75 1.61 -11.12
N TYR A 39 0.01 0.81 -10.34
CA TYR A 39 0.56 0.14 -9.18
C TYR A 39 1.35 -1.11 -9.58
N LYS A 40 2.46 -1.31 -8.89
CA LYS A 40 3.33 -2.48 -8.98
C LYS A 40 3.37 -3.14 -7.61
N MET A 41 3.14 -4.43 -7.57
CA MET A 41 3.16 -5.20 -6.34
C MET A 41 4.24 -6.27 -6.42
N ARG A 42 5.05 -6.39 -5.39
CA ARG A 42 6.02 -7.46 -5.25
C ARG A 42 5.76 -8.20 -3.95
N MET A 43 5.60 -9.50 -4.05
CA MET A 43 5.51 -10.39 -2.92
C MET A 43 6.70 -11.34 -2.93
N LYS A 44 7.44 -11.35 -1.82
CA LYS A 44 8.55 -12.29 -1.62
C LYS A 44 8.26 -13.09 -0.36
N MET A 45 8.29 -14.40 -0.48
CA MET A 45 8.12 -15.34 0.60
C MET A 45 9.34 -16.25 0.69
N ASP A 46 9.88 -16.41 1.87
CA ASP A 46 10.95 -17.35 2.19
C ASP A 46 10.55 -18.11 3.45
N SER A 47 10.06 -19.35 3.26
CA SER A 47 9.58 -20.17 4.37
C SER A 47 10.70 -20.66 5.29
N ASP A 48 11.95 -20.75 4.80
CA ASP A 48 13.10 -21.13 5.62
C ASP A 48 13.43 -20.06 6.66
N LYS A 49 13.16 -18.80 6.32
CA LYS A 49 13.42 -17.64 7.17
C LYS A 49 12.18 -17.12 7.87
N ASN A 50 11.02 -17.71 7.60
CA ASN A 50 9.72 -17.21 8.03
C ASN A 50 9.54 -15.71 7.65
N GLU A 51 10.00 -15.35 6.46
CA GLU A 51 9.94 -13.98 5.94
C GLU A 51 8.85 -13.87 4.88
N LEU A 52 7.96 -12.90 5.06
CA LEU A 52 7.01 -12.43 4.06
C LEU A 52 7.23 -10.94 3.85
N LEU A 53 7.68 -10.57 2.65
CA LEU A 53 7.82 -9.19 2.23
C LEU A 53 6.72 -8.87 1.23
N PHE A 54 5.97 -7.84 1.52
CA PHE A 54 5.00 -7.26 0.62
C PHE A 54 5.40 -5.82 0.30
N ASN A 55 5.54 -5.51 -0.98
CA ASN A 55 5.91 -4.18 -1.45
C ASN A 55 4.88 -3.70 -2.47
N LEU A 56 4.29 -2.55 -2.22
CA LEU A 56 3.41 -1.85 -3.13
C LEU A 56 4.09 -0.55 -3.56
N ALA A 57 4.24 -0.34 -4.86
CA ALA A 57 4.86 0.84 -5.43
C ALA A 57 3.96 1.45 -6.50
N VAL A 58 3.98 2.77 -6.58
CA VAL A 58 3.31 3.53 -7.63
C VAL A 58 4.17 4.70 -8.06
N ASP A 59 4.20 4.93 -9.36
CA ASP A 59 4.81 6.12 -9.95
C ASP A 59 3.71 7.17 -10.16
N PHE A 60 3.85 8.36 -9.60
CA PHE A 60 2.89 9.44 -9.77
C PHE A 60 3.56 10.68 -10.38
N LYS A 61 2.82 11.39 -11.22
CA LYS A 61 3.30 12.58 -11.93
C LYS A 61 2.92 13.88 -11.21
N SER A 62 1.85 13.82 -10.43
CA SER A 62 1.37 14.96 -9.66
C SER A 62 1.04 14.52 -8.23
N ILE A 63 0.98 15.50 -7.32
CA ILE A 63 0.71 15.21 -5.91
C ILE A 63 -0.73 14.73 -5.69
N GLU A 64 -1.64 15.14 -6.53
CA GLU A 64 -3.06 14.75 -6.49
C GLU A 64 -3.24 13.25 -6.77
N GLU A 65 -2.34 12.65 -7.56
CA GLU A 65 -2.33 11.21 -7.80
C GLU A 65 -1.88 10.43 -6.56
N ALA A 66 -1.13 11.07 -5.66
CA ALA A 66 -0.65 10.44 -4.42
C ALA A 66 -1.73 10.37 -3.32
N ASP A 67 -2.76 11.19 -3.36
CA ASP A 67 -3.77 11.28 -2.29
C ASP A 67 -4.56 9.98 -2.08
N ASN A 68 -4.61 9.11 -3.09
CA ASN A 68 -5.35 7.84 -3.03
C ASN A 68 -4.47 6.61 -2.72
N LEU A 69 -3.19 6.81 -2.37
CA LEU A 69 -2.25 5.68 -2.18
C LEU A 69 -2.66 4.69 -1.09
N LEU A 70 -3.22 5.17 0.02
CA LEU A 70 -3.67 4.30 1.10
C LEU A 70 -4.97 3.55 0.76
N GLU A 71 -5.89 4.20 0.05
CA GLU A 71 -7.11 3.54 -0.43
C GLU A 71 -6.75 2.44 -1.42
N GLY A 72 -5.81 2.71 -2.33
CA GLY A 72 -5.30 1.75 -3.28
C GLY A 72 -4.64 0.52 -2.63
N PHE A 73 -4.08 0.63 -1.44
CA PHE A 73 -3.47 -0.51 -0.76
C PHE A 73 -4.51 -1.58 -0.40
N GLY A 74 -5.60 -1.21 0.25
CA GLY A 74 -6.69 -2.14 0.61
C GLY A 74 -7.32 -2.79 -0.62
N ASP A 75 -7.55 -1.99 -1.66
CA ASP A 75 -8.13 -2.46 -2.91
C ASP A 75 -7.20 -3.43 -3.66
N THR A 76 -5.90 -3.15 -3.66
CA THR A 76 -4.90 -4.02 -4.28
C THR A 76 -4.84 -5.37 -3.58
N MET A 77 -4.90 -5.37 -2.24
CA MET A 77 -4.93 -6.62 -1.48
C MET A 77 -6.16 -7.48 -1.80
N SER A 78 -7.31 -6.86 -2.08
CA SER A 78 -8.54 -7.59 -2.46
C SER A 78 -8.46 -8.23 -3.87
N LEU A 79 -7.60 -7.71 -4.75
CA LEU A 79 -7.38 -8.26 -6.09
C LEU A 79 -6.42 -9.46 -6.10
N MET A 80 -5.69 -9.68 -5.01
CA MET A 80 -4.76 -10.81 -4.95
C MET A 80 -5.51 -12.14 -5.01
N PRO A 81 -5.00 -13.11 -5.79
CA PRO A 81 -5.46 -14.49 -5.66
C PRO A 81 -5.17 -14.94 -4.23
N SER A 82 -6.19 -15.34 -3.50
CA SER A 82 -6.04 -15.90 -2.15
C SER A 82 -5.14 -17.13 -2.22
N THR A 83 -3.89 -16.98 -1.80
CA THR A 83 -2.89 -18.05 -1.81
C THR A 83 -3.04 -18.98 -0.60
N SER A 84 -3.86 -18.61 0.38
CA SER A 84 -4.29 -19.47 1.49
C SER A 84 -5.58 -18.93 2.09
N GLU A 85 -6.42 -19.84 2.57
CA GLU A 85 -7.67 -19.47 3.28
C GLU A 85 -7.39 -18.64 4.55
N ASP A 86 -6.18 -18.75 5.09
CA ASP A 86 -5.75 -18.06 6.30
C ASP A 86 -5.36 -16.59 6.11
N LEU A 87 -5.15 -16.14 4.85
CA LEU A 87 -4.81 -14.76 4.52
C LEU A 87 -5.99 -14.01 3.88
N LYS A 88 -7.20 -14.25 4.34
CA LYS A 88 -8.34 -13.42 3.95
C LYS A 88 -8.19 -12.06 4.59
N PHE A 89 -7.56 -11.15 3.85
CA PHE A 89 -7.63 -9.74 4.17
C PHE A 89 -9.08 -9.28 3.90
N ASP A 90 -9.78 -8.97 4.96
CA ASP A 90 -11.14 -8.43 4.88
C ASP A 90 -11.03 -6.93 4.53
N PRO A 91 -11.36 -6.51 3.30
CA PRO A 91 -11.25 -5.13 2.88
C PRO A 91 -12.13 -4.18 3.72
N ASP A 92 -13.22 -4.69 4.27
CA ASP A 92 -14.10 -3.92 5.14
C ASP A 92 -13.51 -3.71 6.54
N LYS A 93 -12.59 -4.57 6.98
CA LYS A 93 -11.88 -4.43 8.26
C LYS A 93 -10.62 -3.57 8.18
N GLY A 94 -10.03 -3.42 7.00
CA GLY A 94 -8.86 -2.57 6.73
C GLY A 94 -9.25 -1.18 6.23
N SER A 95 -10.40 -0.65 6.62
CA SER A 95 -10.98 0.50 5.96
C SER A 95 -10.12 1.77 6.09
N SER A 96 -9.77 2.32 4.94
CA SER A 96 -9.26 3.68 4.76
C SER A 96 -10.17 4.77 5.36
N ASP A 97 -11.36 4.38 5.83
CA ASP A 97 -12.36 5.29 6.39
C ASP A 97 -12.01 5.83 7.78
N ALA A 98 -11.19 5.13 8.54
CA ALA A 98 -10.79 5.56 9.88
C ALA A 98 -9.64 6.58 9.88
N MET A 99 -8.79 6.52 8.88
CA MET A 99 -7.61 7.38 8.75
C MET A 99 -7.57 8.09 7.39
N GLY A 100 -6.94 9.25 7.34
CA GLY A 100 -6.66 9.98 6.12
C GLY A 100 -5.18 10.30 6.00
N VAL A 101 -4.72 10.50 4.78
CA VAL A 101 -3.38 11.00 4.49
C VAL A 101 -3.48 12.03 3.40
N ASP A 102 -3.02 13.24 3.70
CA ASP A 102 -2.90 14.32 2.74
C ASP A 102 -1.45 14.46 2.29
N TYR A 103 -1.27 14.61 1.01
CA TYR A 103 0.03 14.90 0.42
C TYR A 103 0.07 16.32 -0.12
N SER A 104 1.19 16.99 0.03
CA SER A 104 1.40 18.28 -0.59
C SER A 104 2.84 18.46 -1.04
N PHE A 105 3.02 19.18 -2.15
CA PHE A 105 4.33 19.59 -2.64
C PHE A 105 4.29 21.08 -2.97
N LYS A 106 4.89 21.90 -2.12
CA LYS A 106 4.94 23.36 -2.29
C LYS A 106 6.34 23.88 -2.07
N ARG A 107 6.84 24.71 -2.98
CA ARG A 107 8.16 25.35 -2.87
C ARG A 107 9.31 24.37 -2.60
N GLY A 108 9.28 23.20 -3.25
CA GLY A 108 10.31 22.17 -3.07
C GLY A 108 10.19 21.34 -1.79
N LYS A 109 9.14 21.54 -1.00
CA LYS A 109 8.85 20.79 0.22
C LYS A 109 7.71 19.78 -0.03
N PHE A 110 8.03 18.51 0.09
CA PHE A 110 7.06 17.42 0.14
C PHE A 110 6.59 17.25 1.59
N LYS A 111 5.29 17.13 1.80
CA LYS A 111 4.68 16.85 3.10
C LYS A 111 3.68 15.70 2.96
N ARG A 112 3.75 14.78 3.88
CA ARG A 112 2.72 13.78 4.15
C ARG A 112 2.13 14.05 5.52
N ASP A 113 0.84 14.20 5.61
CA ASP A 113 0.09 14.46 6.84
C ASP A 113 -0.92 13.34 7.05
N ALA A 114 -0.74 12.55 8.10
CA ALA A 114 -1.67 11.48 8.45
C ALA A 114 -2.55 11.94 9.61
N TYR A 115 -3.85 11.70 9.50
CA TYR A 115 -4.82 12.12 10.51
C TYR A 115 -5.93 11.08 10.69
N ILE A 116 -6.61 11.14 11.82
CA ILE A 116 -7.74 10.26 12.12
C ILE A 116 -9.01 10.95 11.62
N LYS A 117 -9.72 10.32 10.66
CA LYS A 117 -11.01 10.77 10.14
C LYS A 117 -12.15 10.44 11.11
N ASP A 118 -12.12 9.24 11.67
CA ASP A 118 -13.14 8.70 12.57
C ASP A 118 -12.46 8.02 13.77
N ALA A 119 -12.50 8.68 14.91
CA ALA A 119 -11.85 8.19 16.14
C ALA A 119 -12.45 6.89 16.65
N GLN A 120 -13.77 6.66 16.45
CA GLN A 120 -14.45 5.46 16.91
C GLN A 120 -14.04 4.26 16.05
N LYS A 121 -14.07 4.38 14.73
CA LYS A 121 -13.60 3.35 13.81
C LYS A 121 -12.12 3.05 14.03
N HIS A 122 -11.28 4.07 14.20
CA HIS A 122 -9.86 3.91 14.47
C HIS A 122 -9.61 3.12 15.76
N LYS A 123 -10.34 3.43 16.84
CA LYS A 123 -10.27 2.67 18.10
C LYS A 123 -10.66 1.20 17.90
N MET A 124 -11.77 0.95 17.20
CA MET A 124 -12.21 -0.42 16.89
C MET A 124 -11.14 -1.20 16.09
N GLN A 125 -10.45 -0.54 15.15
CA GLN A 125 -9.36 -1.15 14.41
C GLN A 125 -8.17 -1.51 15.32
N ILE A 126 -7.76 -0.60 16.20
CA ILE A 126 -6.69 -0.87 17.16
C ILE A 126 -7.06 -2.01 18.12
N ASP A 127 -8.27 -2.00 18.65
CA ASP A 127 -8.76 -3.05 19.54
C ASP A 127 -8.80 -4.42 18.83
N SER A 128 -9.19 -4.45 17.57
CA SER A 128 -9.16 -5.64 16.72
C SER A 128 -7.72 -6.14 16.46
N LEU A 129 -6.76 -5.25 16.25
CA LEU A 129 -5.34 -5.59 16.06
C LEU A 129 -4.71 -6.14 17.36
N ASN A 130 -5.07 -5.61 18.52
CA ASN A 130 -4.60 -6.08 19.81
C ASN A 130 -5.11 -7.49 20.17
N GLY A 131 -6.24 -7.90 19.59
CA GLY A 131 -6.80 -9.25 19.74
C GLY A 131 -6.36 -10.23 18.65
N SER A 132 -5.64 -9.77 17.64
CA SER A 132 -5.23 -10.60 16.51
C SER A 132 -3.84 -11.24 16.72
N GLU A 133 -3.60 -12.28 15.94
CA GLU A 133 -2.46 -13.18 16.04
C GLU A 133 -1.09 -12.47 16.08
N SER A 134 -0.14 -13.08 16.77
CA SER A 134 1.20 -12.55 17.06
C SER A 134 2.03 -12.13 15.83
N TRP A 135 1.64 -12.53 14.61
CA TRP A 135 2.34 -12.15 13.38
C TRP A 135 2.16 -10.65 13.03
N LEU A 136 1.00 -10.06 13.34
CA LEU A 136 0.77 -8.61 13.14
C LEU A 136 1.64 -7.75 14.05
N GLN A 137 1.98 -8.25 15.25
CA GLN A 137 2.84 -7.53 16.20
C GLN A 137 4.28 -7.42 15.71
N ASN A 138 4.70 -8.31 14.80
CA ASN A 138 6.04 -8.33 14.23
C ASN A 138 6.12 -7.66 12.85
N MET A 139 5.02 -7.10 12.34
CA MET A 139 4.99 -6.48 11.03
C MET A 139 5.77 -5.17 11.03
N LYS A 140 6.75 -5.06 10.13
CA LYS A 140 7.50 -3.83 9.88
C LYS A 140 6.90 -3.10 8.68
N TYR A 141 6.59 -1.85 8.88
CA TYR A 141 6.08 -0.98 7.84
C TYR A 141 7.13 0.04 7.43
N THR A 142 7.44 0.11 6.15
CA THR A 142 8.42 1.04 5.60
C THR A 142 7.79 1.88 4.50
N LEU A 143 7.89 3.18 4.60
CA LEU A 143 7.53 4.12 3.54
C LEU A 143 8.79 4.55 2.79
N LYS A 144 8.73 4.54 1.46
CA LYS A 144 9.81 5.02 0.59
C LYS A 144 9.27 6.05 -0.38
N TYR A 145 9.94 7.18 -0.42
CA TYR A 145 9.62 8.25 -1.36
C TYR A 145 10.82 8.55 -2.24
N THR A 146 10.64 8.48 -3.55
CA THR A 146 11.68 8.80 -4.52
C THR A 146 11.34 10.12 -5.22
N SER A 147 12.26 11.06 -5.15
CA SER A 147 12.15 12.39 -5.75
C SER A 147 13.01 12.48 -7.02
N PRO A 148 12.63 13.25 -8.04
CA PRO A 148 13.48 13.53 -9.19
C PRO A 148 14.74 14.32 -8.82
N ARG A 149 14.71 15.08 -7.71
CA ARG A 149 15.82 15.86 -7.18
C ARG A 149 16.32 15.29 -5.86
N LYS A 150 17.55 15.64 -5.49
CA LYS A 150 18.13 15.25 -4.20
C LYS A 150 17.30 15.81 -3.04
N ILE A 151 17.05 14.97 -2.05
CA ILE A 151 16.42 15.31 -0.80
C ILE A 151 17.50 15.85 0.13
N VAL A 152 17.39 17.10 0.54
CA VAL A 152 18.42 17.77 1.34
C VAL A 152 18.14 17.71 2.84
N LYS A 153 16.89 17.52 3.24
CA LYS A 153 16.48 17.47 4.64
C LYS A 153 15.17 16.69 4.81
N SER A 154 15.07 15.91 5.89
CA SER A 154 13.85 15.29 6.39
C SER A 154 13.53 15.81 7.80
N SER A 155 12.28 15.74 8.18
CA SER A 155 11.84 15.93 9.57
C SER A 155 11.86 14.65 10.40
N ILE A 156 12.28 13.53 9.80
CA ILE A 156 12.38 12.22 10.45
C ILE A 156 13.85 11.98 10.76
N ASP A 157 14.19 11.88 12.03
CA ASP A 157 15.58 11.77 12.49
C ASP A 157 16.24 10.45 12.05
N ASP A 158 15.50 9.35 12.08
CA ASP A 158 15.99 8.01 11.70
C ASP A 158 15.80 7.68 10.21
N ALA A 159 15.56 8.69 9.37
CA ALA A 159 15.34 8.47 7.94
C ALA A 159 16.61 7.98 7.24
N THR A 160 16.47 6.91 6.46
CA THR A 160 17.56 6.37 5.66
C THR A 160 17.49 6.90 4.23
N TYR A 161 18.62 7.36 3.72
CA TYR A 161 18.72 7.90 2.36
C TYR A 161 19.43 6.93 1.42
N SER A 162 19.00 6.91 0.14
CA SER A 162 19.76 6.26 -0.91
C SER A 162 21.10 6.98 -1.17
N LEU A 163 22.06 6.29 -1.81
CA LEU A 163 23.39 6.85 -2.11
C LEU A 163 23.32 8.14 -2.95
N ASP A 164 22.36 8.25 -3.85
CA ASP A 164 22.13 9.44 -4.68
C ASP A 164 21.27 10.52 -3.96
N ALA A 165 20.87 10.25 -2.71
CA ALA A 165 20.01 11.09 -1.89
C ALA A 165 18.66 11.44 -2.53
N LYS A 166 18.15 10.63 -3.44
CA LYS A 166 16.84 10.86 -4.07
C LYS A 166 15.71 10.06 -3.42
N THR A 167 16.04 8.99 -2.68
CA THR A 167 15.05 8.17 -1.97
C THR A 167 15.27 8.27 -0.47
N ILE A 168 14.18 8.37 0.25
CA ILE A 168 14.08 8.33 1.70
C ILE A 168 13.08 7.27 2.13
#